data_940507460d2fa8e2ffb42d5d356ca81c
#
_entry.id   940507460d2fa8e2ffb42d5d356ca81c
#
_cell.length_a   1.000
_cell.length_b   1.000
_cell.length_c   1.000
_cell.angle_alpha   90.00
_cell.angle_beta   90.00
_cell.angle_gamma   90.00
#
_symmetry.space_group_name_H-M   'P 1'
#
loop_
_entity.id
_entity.type
_entity.pdbx_description
1 polymer ?
#
loop_
_entity_poly.entity_id
_entity_poly.type
_entity_poly.pdbx_seq_one_letter_code
_entity_poly.pdbx_strand_id
1 'polypeptide(L)'
;MDTKIGSLDVSIQSSAFSTVNSTDATLGGHIARRLVQIGVTDVFTVPGDLNLTLLDHLIAEPRLTNIGCCNELNAGYAADGYARSRGVGACVVTFTVGGLSVLNAIAGAYSENLPLICIVGGPNLNDCGTHRILHHTIGLPDFSQELTCFQTVTYYQKYTEQSEIAINEQINKPVA
;
A
#
# COMPACT_ATOMS: atom_id res chain seq x y z
N MET A 1 -44.49 -17.02 23.46
CA MET A 1 -43.92 -15.68 23.15
C MET A 1 -42.77 -15.90 22.20
N ASP A 2 -43.08 -15.89 20.90
CA ASP A 2 -42.07 -16.12 19.85
C ASP A 2 -41.47 -14.78 19.42
N THR A 3 -40.21 -14.60 19.70
CA THR A 3 -39.46 -13.41 19.24
C THR A 3 -38.89 -13.71 17.85
N LYS A 4 -39.49 -13.16 16.81
CA LYS A 4 -38.95 -13.16 15.44
C LYS A 4 -37.72 -12.26 15.40
N ILE A 5 -36.56 -12.88 15.09
CA ILE A 5 -35.32 -12.16 14.70
C ILE A 5 -35.48 -11.81 13.24
N GLY A 6 -35.58 -10.52 12.94
CA GLY A 6 -35.63 -10.01 11.59
C GLY A 6 -34.27 -10.19 10.87
N SER A 7 -34.31 -10.83 9.71
CA SER A 7 -33.19 -10.92 8.80
C SER A 7 -32.91 -9.53 8.19
N LEU A 8 -31.73 -8.98 8.41
CA LEU A 8 -31.22 -7.82 7.69
C LEU A 8 -30.77 -8.29 6.29
N ASP A 9 -31.58 -8.01 5.29
CA ASP A 9 -31.17 -8.12 3.89
C ASP A 9 -30.18 -7.00 3.55
N VAL A 10 -28.89 -7.33 3.53
CA VAL A 10 -27.87 -6.46 2.98
C VAL A 10 -27.89 -6.63 1.45
N SER A 11 -28.65 -5.80 0.77
CA SER A 11 -28.58 -5.70 -0.67
C SER A 11 -27.27 -5.01 -1.07
N ILE A 12 -26.29 -5.79 -1.50
CA ILE A 12 -25.09 -5.26 -2.16
C ILE A 12 -25.51 -4.71 -3.51
N GLN A 13 -25.68 -3.40 -3.59
CA GLN A 13 -25.84 -2.73 -4.89
C GLN A 13 -24.52 -2.91 -5.64
N SER A 14 -24.54 -3.71 -6.69
CA SER A 14 -23.46 -3.77 -7.67
C SER A 14 -23.41 -2.41 -8.40
N SER A 15 -22.53 -1.52 -7.95
CA SER A 15 -22.19 -0.32 -8.69
C SER A 15 -21.60 -0.73 -10.04
N ALA A 16 -22.20 -0.22 -11.11
CA ALA A 16 -21.81 -0.48 -12.48
C ALA A 16 -20.29 -0.33 -12.66
N PHE A 17 -19.63 -1.44 -12.97
CA PHE A 17 -18.26 -1.44 -13.46
C PHE A 17 -18.26 -0.70 -14.81
N SER A 18 -17.76 0.54 -14.83
CA SER A 18 -17.38 1.15 -16.08
C SER A 18 -16.27 0.30 -16.71
N THR A 19 -16.51 -0.24 -17.89
CA THR A 19 -15.54 -0.99 -18.68
C THR A 19 -14.36 -0.06 -18.98
N VAL A 20 -13.25 -0.27 -18.26
CA VAL A 20 -11.98 0.40 -18.55
C VAL A 20 -11.49 -0.14 -19.89
N ASN A 21 -11.29 0.74 -20.87
CA ASN A 21 -10.66 0.36 -22.13
C ASN A 21 -9.31 -0.31 -21.83
N SER A 22 -9.05 -1.46 -22.42
CA SER A 22 -7.87 -2.29 -22.15
C SER A 22 -6.53 -1.59 -22.46
N THR A 23 -6.55 -0.45 -23.15
CA THR A 23 -5.39 0.38 -23.49
C THR A 23 -4.90 1.25 -22.32
N ASP A 24 -5.73 1.49 -21.30
CA ASP A 24 -5.40 2.36 -20.16
C ASP A 24 -5.20 1.59 -18.84
N ALA A 25 -5.08 0.27 -18.90
CA ALA A 25 -4.90 -0.58 -17.74
C ALA A 25 -3.45 -0.57 -17.29
N THR A 26 -3.10 0.34 -16.39
CA THR A 26 -1.78 0.37 -15.72
C THR A 26 -1.87 -0.25 -14.34
N LEU A 27 -0.74 -0.79 -13.82
CA LEU A 27 -0.67 -1.30 -12.46
C LEU A 27 -0.99 -0.21 -11.43
N GLY A 28 -0.43 0.99 -11.60
CA GLY A 28 -0.70 2.12 -10.70
C GLY A 28 -2.19 2.49 -10.65
N GLY A 29 -2.85 2.58 -11.82
CA GLY A 29 -4.29 2.81 -11.90
C GLY A 29 -5.12 1.65 -11.32
N HIS A 30 -4.63 0.40 -11.42
CA HIS A 30 -5.27 -0.73 -10.77
C HIS A 30 -5.17 -0.61 -9.25
N ILE A 31 -3.99 -0.32 -8.71
CA ILE A 31 -3.78 -0.14 -7.27
C ILE A 31 -4.65 0.99 -6.74
N ALA A 32 -4.68 2.14 -7.40
CA ALA A 32 -5.53 3.26 -7.01
C ALA A 32 -7.00 2.85 -6.86
N ARG A 33 -7.55 2.17 -7.86
CA ARG A 33 -8.93 1.65 -7.81
C ARG A 33 -9.15 0.63 -6.70
N ARG A 34 -8.16 -0.25 -6.44
CA ARG A 34 -8.26 -1.25 -5.39
C ARG A 34 -8.25 -0.63 -4.00
N LEU A 35 -7.42 0.38 -3.75
CA LEU A 35 -7.41 1.14 -2.50
C LEU A 35 -8.80 1.74 -2.22
N VAL A 36 -9.41 2.37 -3.21
CA VAL A 36 -10.77 2.89 -3.05
C VAL A 36 -11.80 1.78 -2.78
N GLN A 37 -11.70 0.64 -3.47
CA GLN A 37 -12.65 -0.47 -3.30
C GLN A 37 -12.64 -1.06 -1.90
N ILE A 38 -11.50 -1.02 -1.21
CA ILE A 38 -11.37 -1.49 0.16
C ILE A 38 -11.66 -0.42 1.22
N GLY A 39 -12.04 0.79 0.79
CA GLY A 39 -12.47 1.87 1.67
C GLY A 39 -11.41 2.91 2.02
N VAL A 40 -10.22 2.87 1.40
CA VAL A 40 -9.22 3.92 1.57
C VAL A 40 -9.64 5.14 0.75
N THR A 41 -9.70 6.31 1.39
CA THR A 41 -9.94 7.60 0.72
C THR A 41 -8.74 8.54 0.83
N ASP A 42 -7.87 8.32 1.82
CA ASP A 42 -6.69 9.13 2.04
C ASP A 42 -5.45 8.25 2.10
N VAL A 43 -4.43 8.59 1.31
CA VAL A 43 -3.16 7.87 1.24
C VAL A 43 -2.04 8.79 1.71
N PHE A 44 -1.25 8.33 2.66
CA PHE A 44 -0.16 9.08 3.27
C PHE A 44 1.14 8.83 2.53
N THR A 45 1.76 9.87 1.97
CA THR A 45 2.82 9.71 0.99
C THR A 45 4.07 10.52 1.30
N VAL A 46 5.22 9.94 0.95
CA VAL A 46 6.48 10.67 0.86
C VAL A 46 7.03 10.44 -0.56
N PRO A 47 7.07 11.49 -1.40
CA PRO A 47 7.58 11.37 -2.76
C PRO A 47 9.08 11.04 -2.77
N GLY A 48 9.49 10.22 -3.72
CA GLY A 48 10.88 9.91 -4.00
C GLY A 48 11.05 9.36 -5.42
N ASP A 49 12.25 9.30 -5.94
CA ASP A 49 12.55 8.98 -7.34
C ASP A 49 11.85 7.71 -7.85
N LEU A 50 11.66 6.74 -6.96
CA LEU A 50 11.16 5.41 -7.32
C LEU A 50 9.65 5.22 -7.07
N ASN A 51 8.91 6.25 -6.68
CA ASN A 51 7.46 6.14 -6.51
C ASN A 51 6.65 7.23 -7.23
N LEU A 52 7.30 8.18 -7.91
CA LEU A 52 6.61 9.32 -8.54
C LEU A 52 5.54 8.88 -9.54
N THR A 53 5.87 7.94 -10.43
CA THR A 53 4.92 7.43 -11.42
C THR A 53 3.68 6.79 -10.77
N LEU A 54 3.87 6.07 -9.65
CA LEU A 54 2.74 5.53 -8.90
C LEU A 54 1.91 6.66 -8.29
N LEU A 55 2.54 7.65 -7.69
CA LEU A 55 1.85 8.80 -7.10
C LEU A 55 1.00 9.54 -8.13
N ASP A 56 1.47 9.70 -9.37
CA ASP A 56 0.69 10.30 -10.46
C ASP A 56 -0.61 9.51 -10.71
N HIS A 57 -0.56 8.18 -10.67
CA HIS A 57 -1.75 7.34 -10.81
C HIS A 57 -2.71 7.45 -9.61
N LEU A 58 -2.17 7.58 -8.39
CA LEU A 58 -3.00 7.79 -7.20
C LEU A 58 -3.67 9.17 -7.23
N ILE A 59 -2.94 10.21 -7.65
CA ILE A 59 -3.48 11.58 -7.81
C ILE A 59 -4.56 11.62 -8.88
N ALA A 60 -4.43 10.82 -9.94
CA ALA A 60 -5.41 10.76 -11.01
C ALA A 60 -6.72 10.05 -10.61
N GLU A 61 -6.76 9.30 -9.52
CA GLU A 61 -8.00 8.69 -9.01
C GLU A 61 -8.79 9.72 -8.18
N PRO A 62 -9.95 10.19 -8.66
CA PRO A 62 -10.66 11.31 -8.04
C PRO A 62 -11.23 11.01 -6.64
N ARG A 63 -11.24 9.74 -6.23
CA ARG A 63 -11.73 9.31 -4.91
C ARG A 63 -10.61 9.11 -3.90
N LEU A 64 -9.34 9.35 -4.30
CA LEU A 64 -8.20 9.31 -3.41
C LEU A 64 -7.64 10.72 -3.15
N THR A 65 -7.32 11.00 -1.92
CA THR A 65 -6.58 12.19 -1.52
C THR A 65 -5.17 11.79 -1.15
N ASN A 66 -4.16 12.35 -1.82
CA ASN A 66 -2.77 12.16 -1.44
C ASN A 66 -2.38 13.19 -0.37
N ILE A 67 -1.98 12.69 0.79
CA ILE A 67 -1.56 13.51 1.92
C ILE A 67 -0.05 13.41 2.04
N GLY A 68 0.64 14.50 1.69
CA GLY A 68 2.10 14.60 1.82
C GLY A 68 2.52 14.63 3.29
N CYS A 69 3.49 13.79 3.63
CA CYS A 69 4.03 13.68 4.99
C CYS A 69 5.47 14.19 5.05
N CYS A 70 5.93 14.57 6.23
CA CYS A 70 7.27 15.15 6.40
C CYS A 70 8.40 14.10 6.32
N ASN A 71 8.10 12.84 6.60
CA ASN A 71 8.98 11.67 6.40
C ASN A 71 8.16 10.38 6.41
N GLU A 72 8.81 9.27 6.10
CA GLU A 72 8.16 7.98 5.93
C GLU A 72 7.59 7.42 7.23
N LEU A 73 8.29 7.60 8.36
CA LEU A 73 7.79 7.17 9.66
C LEU A 73 6.51 7.94 10.03
N ASN A 74 6.46 9.24 9.73
CA ASN A 74 5.26 10.06 9.90
C ASN A 74 4.12 9.56 9.00
N ALA A 75 4.40 9.21 7.75
CA ALA A 75 3.41 8.63 6.84
C ALA A 75 2.84 7.32 7.39
N GLY A 76 3.70 6.45 7.91
CA GLY A 76 3.29 5.19 8.52
C GLY A 76 2.40 5.39 9.74
N TYR A 77 2.76 6.28 10.67
CA TYR A 77 1.93 6.57 11.84
C TYR A 77 0.62 7.28 11.49
N ALA A 78 0.62 8.12 10.47
CA ALA A 78 -0.62 8.74 9.99
C ALA A 78 -1.56 7.67 9.40
N ALA A 79 -1.02 6.72 8.62
CA ALA A 79 -1.80 5.59 8.09
C ALA A 79 -2.30 4.64 9.20
N ASP A 80 -1.51 4.41 10.26
CA ASP A 80 -1.92 3.66 11.46
C ASP A 80 -3.13 4.35 12.13
N GLY A 81 -3.02 5.64 12.44
CA GLY A 81 -4.11 6.42 13.03
C GLY A 81 -5.37 6.42 12.16
N TYR A 82 -5.19 6.49 10.84
CA TYR A 82 -6.29 6.41 9.88
C TYR A 82 -6.95 5.02 9.91
N ALA A 83 -6.15 3.93 9.92
CA ALA A 83 -6.67 2.57 10.02
C ALA A 83 -7.51 2.36 11.29
N ARG A 84 -7.08 2.91 12.43
CA ARG A 84 -7.85 2.86 13.70
C ARG A 84 -9.21 3.54 13.59
N SER A 85 -9.31 4.59 12.81
CA SER A 85 -10.55 5.38 12.70
C SER A 85 -11.44 4.97 11.53
N ARG A 86 -10.87 4.43 10.45
CA ARG A 86 -11.57 4.14 9.20
C ARG A 86 -11.57 2.65 8.81
N GLY A 87 -10.83 1.82 9.54
CA GLY A 87 -10.78 0.38 9.35
C GLY A 87 -9.61 -0.11 8.51
N VAL A 88 -9.10 0.66 7.55
CA VAL A 88 -7.93 0.33 6.73
C VAL A 88 -7.15 1.60 6.41
N GLY A 89 -5.82 1.55 6.51
CA GLY A 89 -4.92 2.65 6.16
C GLY A 89 -3.98 2.29 5.02
N ALA A 90 -3.44 3.30 4.33
CA ALA A 90 -2.45 3.11 3.30
C ALA A 90 -1.36 4.19 3.34
N CYS A 91 -0.11 3.77 3.17
CA CYS A 91 1.00 4.69 2.95
C CYS A 91 1.83 4.28 1.74
N VAL A 92 2.45 5.28 1.10
CA VAL A 92 3.33 5.09 -0.05
C VAL A 92 4.65 5.79 0.21
N VAL A 93 5.73 5.05 0.19
CA VAL A 93 7.08 5.53 0.47
C VAL A 93 8.06 5.10 -0.62
N THR A 94 9.26 5.66 -0.62
CA THR A 94 10.27 5.30 -1.60
C THR A 94 11.16 4.15 -1.13
N PHE A 95 12.01 3.66 -2.03
CA PHE A 95 12.89 2.52 -1.90
C PHE A 95 13.90 2.66 -0.76
N THR A 96 14.25 1.53 -0.24
CA THR A 96 15.25 1.14 0.78
C THR A 96 15.16 1.98 2.03
N VAL A 97 15.80 3.14 2.09
CA VAL A 97 15.86 3.94 3.33
C VAL A 97 14.49 4.50 3.72
N GLY A 98 13.61 4.75 2.74
CA GLY A 98 12.23 5.14 2.99
C GLY A 98 11.42 3.99 3.59
N GLY A 99 11.48 2.80 2.98
CA GLY A 99 10.86 1.60 3.52
C GLY A 99 11.41 1.23 4.89
N LEU A 100 12.72 1.29 5.10
CA LEU A 100 13.33 1.04 6.42
C LEU A 100 12.90 2.08 7.46
N SER A 101 12.69 3.34 7.06
CA SER A 101 12.20 4.38 7.95
C SER A 101 10.76 4.10 8.43
N VAL A 102 9.86 3.66 7.54
CA VAL A 102 8.46 3.36 7.90
C VAL A 102 8.30 2.07 8.69
N LEU A 103 9.29 1.18 8.68
CA LEU A 103 9.24 -0.17 9.24
C LEU A 103 8.72 -0.22 10.68
N ASN A 104 9.11 0.74 11.51
CA ASN A 104 8.68 0.79 12.91
C ASN A 104 7.17 1.03 13.05
N ALA A 105 6.58 1.89 12.22
CA ALA A 105 5.13 2.11 12.20
C ALA A 105 4.39 0.86 11.71
N ILE A 106 4.93 0.16 10.72
CA ILE A 106 4.36 -1.10 10.22
C ILE A 106 4.40 -2.18 11.30
N ALA A 107 5.51 -2.29 12.04
CA ALA A 107 5.62 -3.22 13.16
C ALA A 107 4.60 -2.91 14.27
N GLY A 108 4.36 -1.64 14.57
CA GLY A 108 3.32 -1.20 15.49
C GLY A 108 1.91 -1.62 15.04
N ALA A 109 1.57 -1.31 13.80
CA ALA A 109 0.28 -1.71 13.21
C ALA A 109 0.11 -3.24 13.19
N TYR A 110 1.17 -3.98 12.86
CA TYR A 110 1.17 -5.44 12.86
C TYR A 110 0.90 -6.02 14.25
N SER A 111 1.54 -5.47 15.30
CA SER A 111 1.38 -5.94 16.68
C SER A 111 -0.05 -5.80 17.19
N GLU A 112 -0.81 -4.84 16.65
CA GLU A 112 -2.20 -4.58 17.01
C GLU A 112 -3.21 -5.12 15.97
N ASN A 113 -2.75 -5.90 14.99
CA ASN A 113 -3.58 -6.45 13.92
C ASN A 113 -4.36 -5.39 13.13
N LEU A 114 -3.79 -4.21 12.97
CA LEU A 114 -4.40 -3.14 12.18
C LEU A 114 -4.20 -3.39 10.68
N PRO A 115 -5.28 -3.32 9.88
CA PRO A 115 -5.17 -3.40 8.43
C PRO A 115 -4.46 -2.18 7.87
N LEU A 116 -3.18 -2.33 7.51
CA LEU A 116 -2.36 -1.28 6.95
C LEU A 116 -1.64 -1.80 5.69
N ILE A 117 -1.76 -1.05 4.61
CA ILE A 117 -1.10 -1.29 3.34
C ILE A 117 0.08 -0.35 3.23
N CYS A 118 1.28 -0.91 3.18
CA CYS A 118 2.50 -0.17 2.89
C CYS A 118 2.94 -0.48 1.45
N ILE A 119 3.00 0.53 0.62
CA ILE A 119 3.49 0.42 -0.75
C ILE A 119 4.85 1.10 -0.82
N VAL A 120 5.86 0.35 -1.24
CA VAL A 120 7.22 0.86 -1.36
C VAL A 120 7.61 0.85 -2.84
N GLY A 121 7.97 2.02 -3.37
CA GLY A 121 8.55 2.13 -4.69
C GLY A 121 9.92 1.45 -4.71
N GLY A 122 10.20 0.66 -5.73
CA GLY A 122 11.44 -0.11 -5.83
C GLY A 122 12.13 0.04 -7.20
N PRO A 123 13.39 -0.43 -7.32
CA PRO A 123 14.12 -0.41 -8.58
C PRO A 123 13.46 -1.24 -9.67
N ASN A 124 13.72 -0.87 -10.92
CA ASN A 124 13.26 -1.63 -12.06
C ASN A 124 13.92 -3.03 -12.08
N LEU A 125 13.19 -4.04 -12.55
CA LEU A 125 13.71 -5.39 -12.71
C LEU A 125 14.98 -5.46 -13.54
N ASN A 126 15.15 -4.58 -14.53
CA ASN A 126 16.37 -4.51 -15.33
C ASN A 126 17.60 -4.09 -14.53
N ASP A 127 17.41 -3.51 -13.36
CA ASP A 127 18.48 -3.13 -12.44
C ASP A 127 18.78 -4.26 -11.44
N CYS A 128 17.83 -5.19 -11.21
CA CYS A 128 18.01 -6.33 -10.32
C CYS A 128 19.07 -7.29 -10.88
N GLY A 129 20.02 -7.72 -10.04
CA GLY A 129 21.13 -8.59 -10.44
C GLY A 129 22.24 -7.88 -11.22
N THR A 130 22.12 -6.57 -11.42
CA THR A 130 23.23 -5.74 -11.94
C THR A 130 24.04 -5.19 -10.78
N HIS A 131 25.30 -4.80 -11.05
CA HIS A 131 26.13 -4.10 -10.06
C HIS A 131 25.90 -2.57 -10.10
N ARG A 132 24.77 -2.12 -10.60
CA ARG A 132 24.45 -0.71 -10.74
C ARG A 132 24.10 -0.13 -9.37
N ILE A 133 24.79 0.94 -9.02
CA ILE A 133 24.47 1.72 -7.80
C ILE A 133 23.37 2.70 -8.16
N LEU A 134 22.22 2.53 -7.55
CA LEU A 134 21.07 3.46 -7.64
C LEU A 134 21.03 4.36 -6.40
N HIS A 135 20.28 5.43 -6.47
CA HIS A 135 19.96 6.23 -5.30
C HIS A 135 19.36 5.34 -4.20
N HIS A 136 19.79 5.51 -2.97
CA HIS A 136 19.42 4.69 -1.79
C HIS A 136 19.97 3.25 -1.78
N THR A 137 20.89 2.87 -2.66
CA THR A 137 21.59 1.58 -2.52
C THR A 137 22.41 1.56 -1.23
N ILE A 138 22.21 0.53 -0.41
CA ILE A 138 22.93 0.30 0.84
C ILE A 138 23.99 -0.78 0.63
N GLY A 139 25.25 -0.43 0.75
CA GLY A 139 26.35 -1.37 0.62
C GLY A 139 26.45 -1.99 -0.78
N LEU A 140 26.42 -3.31 -0.87
CA LEU A 140 26.35 -4.02 -2.15
C LEU A 140 24.95 -3.87 -2.77
N PRO A 141 24.85 -3.83 -4.13
CA PRO A 141 23.56 -3.71 -4.80
C PRO A 141 22.69 -4.96 -4.63
N ASP A 142 22.07 -5.09 -3.48
CA ASP A 142 21.06 -6.11 -3.17
C ASP A 142 19.76 -5.41 -2.85
N PHE A 143 18.84 -5.39 -3.79
CA PHE A 143 17.57 -4.70 -3.68
C PHE A 143 16.50 -5.48 -2.88
N SER A 144 16.86 -6.63 -2.29
CA SER A 144 15.98 -7.44 -1.44
C SER A 144 16.08 -7.10 0.06
N GLN A 145 17.07 -6.29 0.46
CA GLN A 145 17.37 -6.00 1.87
C GLN A 145 16.16 -5.46 2.63
N GLU A 146 15.48 -4.50 2.06
CA GLU A 146 14.30 -3.89 2.64
C GLU A 146 13.16 -4.91 2.79
N LEU A 147 12.82 -5.63 1.71
CA LEU A 147 11.77 -6.65 1.73
C LEU A 147 12.05 -7.71 2.80
N THR A 148 13.32 -8.10 2.98
CA THR A 148 13.74 -9.03 4.02
C THR A 148 13.45 -8.49 5.41
N CYS A 149 13.68 -7.19 5.66
CA CYS A 149 13.38 -6.57 6.95
C CYS A 149 11.87 -6.57 7.26
N PHE A 150 11.02 -6.42 6.26
CA PHE A 150 9.57 -6.46 6.45
C PHE A 150 9.01 -7.86 6.74
N GLN A 151 9.72 -8.94 6.42
CA GLN A 151 9.22 -10.32 6.57
C GLN A 151 8.74 -10.65 7.99
N THR A 152 9.37 -10.10 9.00
CA THR A 152 9.05 -10.40 10.40
C THR A 152 7.93 -9.54 10.98
N VAL A 153 7.54 -8.48 10.29
CA VAL A 153 6.57 -7.48 10.79
C VAL A 153 5.40 -7.27 9.85
N THR A 154 5.18 -8.21 8.95
CA THR A 154 4.07 -8.14 7.99
C THR A 154 3.42 -9.50 7.80
N TYR A 155 2.16 -9.48 7.48
CA TYR A 155 1.37 -10.69 7.26
C TYR A 155 1.58 -11.27 5.87
N TYR A 156 1.74 -10.39 4.88
CA TYR A 156 1.87 -10.74 3.48
C TYR A 156 2.74 -9.72 2.76
N GLN A 157 3.55 -10.20 1.85
CA GLN A 157 4.36 -9.38 0.96
C GLN A 157 4.16 -9.82 -0.48
N LYS A 158 4.08 -8.86 -1.38
CA LYS A 158 4.05 -9.11 -2.81
C LYS A 158 5.05 -8.21 -3.51
N TYR A 159 6.00 -8.83 -4.17
CA TYR A 159 6.85 -8.18 -5.14
C TYR A 159 6.20 -8.32 -6.52
N THR A 160 6.09 -7.23 -7.27
CA THR A 160 5.50 -7.27 -8.61
C THR A 160 6.60 -7.19 -9.65
N GLU A 161 6.68 -8.21 -10.51
CA GLU A 161 7.74 -8.35 -11.52
C GLU A 161 7.67 -7.31 -12.66
N GLN A 162 6.62 -6.52 -12.74
CA GLN A 162 6.41 -5.56 -13.85
C GLN A 162 6.52 -4.10 -13.45
N SER A 163 6.61 -3.79 -12.19
CA SER A 163 6.88 -2.45 -11.67
C SER A 163 7.15 -2.50 -10.17
N GLU A 164 7.91 -1.62 -9.73
CA GLU A 164 8.59 -1.30 -8.50
C GLU A 164 7.69 -1.14 -7.26
N ILE A 165 6.78 -2.08 -6.99
CA ILE A 165 5.86 -1.95 -5.85
C ILE A 165 5.91 -3.20 -4.99
N ALA A 166 6.47 -3.08 -3.80
CA ALA A 166 6.23 -4.02 -2.72
C ALA A 166 4.89 -3.67 -2.06
N ILE A 167 3.93 -4.57 -2.10
CA ILE A 167 2.62 -4.38 -1.45
C ILE A 167 2.60 -5.20 -0.19
N ASN A 168 2.43 -4.54 0.94
CA ASN A 168 2.12 -5.16 2.21
C ASN A 168 0.60 -5.16 2.41
N GLU A 169 -0.05 -6.30 2.23
CA GLU A 169 -1.49 -6.41 2.31
C GLU A 169 -1.89 -7.29 3.51
N GLN A 170 -2.50 -6.70 4.52
CA GLN A 170 -3.23 -7.42 5.57
C GLN A 170 -4.74 -7.47 5.29
N ILE A 171 -5.14 -7.72 4.05
CA ILE A 171 -6.55 -7.72 3.69
C ILE A 171 -6.97 -9.15 3.39
N ASN A 172 -7.60 -9.80 4.35
CA ASN A 172 -8.54 -10.91 4.27
C ASN A 172 -8.33 -11.96 5.37
N LYS A 173 -8.54 -11.58 6.64
CA LYS A 173 -9.03 -12.56 7.62
C LYS A 173 -10.32 -12.06 8.23
N PRO A 174 -11.38 -12.88 8.29
CA PRO A 174 -12.52 -12.57 9.13
C PRO A 174 -12.00 -12.49 10.57
N VAL A 175 -12.41 -11.44 11.26
CA VAL A 175 -12.22 -11.33 12.71
C VAL A 175 -12.91 -12.53 13.34
N ALA A 176 -12.15 -13.39 14.02
CA ALA A 176 -12.67 -14.51 14.78
C ALA A 176 -13.31 -14.01 16.08
#